data_fa4e1995f76d00438eb87bebad3b2231
#
_entry.id   fa4e1995f76d00438eb87bebad3b2231
#
_cell.length_a   1.000
_cell.length_b   1.000
_cell.length_c   1.000
_cell.angle_alpha   90.00
_cell.angle_beta   90.00
_cell.angle_gamma   90.00
#
_symmetry.space_group_name_H-M   'P 1'
#
loop_
_entity.id
_entity.type
_entity.pdbx_description
1 polymer ?
#
loop_
_entity_poly.entity_id
_entity_poly.type
_entity_poly.pdbx_seq_one_letter_code
_entity_poly.pdbx_strand_id
1 'polypeptide(L)'
;MLSHLSDQDVTRGLATRFGRRLTNDAELLEYIGETRERKLYAPAGYPSMKSYCMHAFRVEDHEASRLIYVARVARRFPAILPAIAEGRLHMTAVLLLGPHLTPENAEHLLSAATHKTKEEIQQLIAARFPRPDLPSRVAAIPPSLAGPDRNGKHALDVKSKQVIH
;
A
#
# COMPACT_ATOMS: atom_id res chain seq x y z
N MET A 1 -21.94 22.99 17.40
CA MET A 1 -21.86 23.57 16.05
C MET A 1 -20.98 24.82 16.11
N LEU A 2 -20.24 25.15 15.03
CA LEU A 2 -19.30 26.29 14.98
C LEU A 2 -19.91 27.55 14.35
N SER A 3 -21.24 27.58 14.16
CA SER A 3 -21.96 28.65 13.47
C SER A 3 -21.90 30.04 14.12
N HIS A 4 -21.37 30.10 15.36
CA HIS A 4 -21.15 31.35 16.09
C HIS A 4 -19.74 31.97 15.84
N LEU A 5 -18.87 31.22 15.15
CA LEU A 5 -17.53 31.71 14.84
C LEU A 5 -17.52 32.50 13.53
N SER A 6 -16.58 33.45 13.44
CA SER A 6 -16.33 34.12 12.17
C SER A 6 -15.65 33.19 11.17
N ASP A 7 -15.79 33.46 9.86
CA ASP A 7 -15.12 32.70 8.79
C ASP A 7 -13.60 32.62 9.01
N GLN A 8 -13.00 33.72 9.49
CA GLN A 8 -11.58 33.80 9.79
C GLN A 8 -11.20 32.87 10.94
N ASP A 9 -12.03 32.79 12.01
CA ASP A 9 -11.75 31.90 13.15
C ASP A 9 -11.93 30.44 12.75
N VAL A 10 -12.91 30.13 11.93
CA VAL A 10 -13.12 28.79 11.37
C VAL A 10 -11.90 28.38 10.54
N THR A 11 -11.46 29.25 9.63
CA THR A 11 -10.30 28.97 8.76
C THR A 11 -9.02 28.79 9.57
N ARG A 12 -8.76 29.68 10.54
CA ARG A 12 -7.60 29.60 11.43
C ARG A 12 -7.67 28.32 12.29
N GLY A 13 -8.83 28.03 12.83
CA GLY A 13 -9.07 26.82 13.61
C GLY A 13 -8.85 25.55 12.81
N LEU A 14 -9.25 25.53 11.54
CA LEU A 14 -9.03 24.42 10.63
C LEU A 14 -7.53 24.20 10.38
N ALA A 15 -6.79 25.26 10.02
CA ALA A 15 -5.34 25.19 9.79
C ALA A 15 -4.59 24.65 11.03
N THR A 16 -4.94 25.16 12.22
CA THR A 16 -4.36 24.68 13.49
C THR A 16 -4.61 23.19 13.72
N ARG A 17 -5.79 22.69 13.41
CA ARG A 17 -6.13 21.27 13.60
C ARG A 17 -5.42 20.38 12.61
N PHE A 18 -5.27 20.81 11.36
CA PHE A 18 -4.47 20.08 10.38
C PHE A 18 -2.99 20.03 10.80
N GLY A 19 -2.41 21.13 11.27
CA GLY A 19 -1.04 21.12 11.79
C GLY A 19 -0.86 20.13 12.95
N ARG A 20 -1.76 20.16 13.94
CA ARG A 20 -1.73 19.21 15.07
C ARG A 20 -1.86 17.76 14.60
N ARG A 21 -2.71 17.49 13.61
CA ARG A 21 -2.87 16.15 13.04
C ARG A 21 -1.54 15.66 12.44
N LEU A 22 -0.86 16.47 11.66
CA LEU A 22 0.41 16.09 11.04
C LEU A 22 1.48 15.79 12.09
N THR A 23 1.54 16.59 13.16
CA THR A 23 2.45 16.34 14.29
C THR A 23 2.11 15.01 14.98
N ASN A 24 0.83 14.78 15.29
CA ASN A 24 0.39 13.53 15.90
C ASN A 24 0.67 12.31 15.00
N ASP A 25 0.51 12.44 13.68
CA ASP A 25 0.81 11.36 12.73
C ASP A 25 2.31 11.02 12.76
N ALA A 26 3.20 12.00 12.83
CA ALA A 26 4.64 11.79 12.93
C ALA A 26 5.04 11.12 14.28
N GLU A 27 4.49 11.61 15.39
CA GLU A 27 4.70 11.03 16.73
C GLU A 27 4.19 9.57 16.77
N LEU A 28 3.01 9.31 16.22
CA LEU A 28 2.46 7.95 16.15
C LEU A 28 3.40 6.99 15.41
N LEU A 29 3.97 7.42 14.30
CA LEU A 29 4.94 6.63 13.53
C LEU A 29 6.20 6.34 14.34
N GLU A 30 6.68 7.31 15.12
CA GLU A 30 7.82 7.13 16.02
C GLU A 30 7.53 6.07 17.10
N TYR A 31 6.38 6.18 17.79
CA TYR A 31 5.94 5.18 18.77
C TYR A 31 5.73 3.79 18.19
N ILE A 32 5.16 3.67 17.00
CA ILE A 32 5.02 2.40 16.28
C ILE A 32 6.39 1.79 16.00
N GLY A 33 7.33 2.61 15.52
CA GLY A 33 8.69 2.19 15.22
C GLY A 33 9.39 1.66 16.48
N GLU A 34 9.29 2.36 17.60
CA GLU A 34 9.92 2.00 18.87
C GLU A 34 9.26 0.76 19.49
N THR A 35 7.92 0.71 19.51
CA THR A 35 7.16 -0.45 19.99
C THR A 35 7.54 -1.73 19.23
N ARG A 36 7.71 -1.60 17.92
CA ARG A 36 8.11 -2.71 17.06
C ARG A 36 9.54 -3.16 17.34
N GLU A 37 10.46 -2.23 17.48
CA GLU A 37 11.87 -2.51 17.75
C GLU A 37 12.06 -3.25 19.07
N ARG A 38 11.43 -2.74 20.12
CA ARG A 38 11.46 -3.37 21.45
C ARG A 38 10.55 -4.59 21.57
N LYS A 39 9.78 -4.92 20.53
CA LYS A 39 8.83 -6.04 20.50
C LYS A 39 7.79 -5.99 21.64
N LEU A 40 7.38 -4.79 22.05
CA LEU A 40 6.49 -4.59 23.20
C LEU A 40 5.08 -5.18 22.98
N TYR A 41 4.72 -5.53 21.77
CA TYR A 41 3.50 -6.25 21.45
C TYR A 41 3.52 -7.72 21.96
N ALA A 42 4.71 -8.33 22.09
CA ALA A 42 4.84 -9.74 22.50
C ALA A 42 4.49 -9.97 23.98
N PRO A 43 5.01 -9.18 24.95
CA PRO A 43 4.54 -9.26 26.36
C PRO A 43 3.05 -8.92 26.51
N ALA A 44 2.47 -8.14 25.60
CA ALA A 44 1.04 -7.83 25.59
C ALA A 44 0.19 -8.97 24.96
N GLY A 45 0.78 -10.11 24.60
CA GLY A 45 0.09 -11.31 24.11
C GLY A 45 -0.21 -11.32 22.61
N TYR A 46 0.42 -10.43 21.84
CA TYR A 46 0.18 -10.37 20.39
C TYR A 46 1.34 -10.97 19.59
N PRO A 47 1.05 -11.76 18.53
CA PRO A 47 2.07 -12.44 17.74
C PRO A 47 2.85 -11.48 16.82
N SER A 48 2.33 -10.30 16.55
CA SER A 48 2.95 -9.31 15.66
C SER A 48 2.51 -7.89 15.98
N MET A 49 3.32 -6.91 15.56
CA MET A 49 2.95 -5.50 15.65
C MET A 49 1.65 -5.19 14.90
N LYS A 50 1.41 -5.86 13.76
CA LYS A 50 0.17 -5.71 12.99
C LYS A 50 -1.02 -6.19 13.79
N SER A 51 -0.95 -7.40 14.35
CA SER A 51 -1.99 -7.95 15.22
C SER A 51 -2.24 -7.04 16.43
N TYR A 52 -1.19 -6.46 17.02
CA TYR A 52 -1.31 -5.50 18.11
C TYR A 52 -2.07 -4.25 17.69
N CYS A 53 -1.71 -3.63 16.55
CA CYS A 53 -2.44 -2.47 16.03
C CYS A 53 -3.92 -2.76 15.78
N MET A 54 -4.21 -3.91 15.15
CA MET A 54 -5.58 -4.27 14.77
C MET A 54 -6.48 -4.55 15.97
N HIS A 55 -5.98 -5.29 16.95
CA HIS A 55 -6.82 -5.77 18.06
C HIS A 55 -6.81 -4.85 19.28
N ALA A 56 -5.65 -4.26 19.65
CA ALA A 56 -5.57 -3.36 20.79
C ALA A 56 -6.12 -1.96 20.46
N PHE A 57 -5.87 -1.47 19.23
CA PHE A 57 -6.25 -0.10 18.82
C PHE A 57 -7.35 -0.06 17.76
N ARG A 58 -7.86 -1.22 17.32
CA ARG A 58 -8.94 -1.34 16.32
C ARG A 58 -8.62 -0.66 14.98
N VAL A 59 -7.34 -0.72 14.60
CA VAL A 59 -6.88 -0.19 13.32
C VAL A 59 -7.18 -1.20 12.22
N GLU A 60 -7.67 -0.73 11.08
CA GLU A 60 -7.91 -1.57 9.90
C GLU A 60 -6.62 -2.23 9.37
N ASP A 61 -6.74 -3.42 8.79
CA ASP A 61 -5.60 -4.23 8.31
C ASP A 61 -4.65 -3.46 7.40
N HIS A 62 -5.20 -2.83 6.37
CA HIS A 62 -4.40 -2.08 5.39
C HIS A 62 -3.74 -0.84 6.01
N GLU A 63 -4.43 -0.17 6.93
CA GLU A 63 -3.90 0.98 7.63
C GLU A 63 -2.78 0.59 8.60
N ALA A 64 -2.96 -0.49 9.37
CA ALA A 64 -1.93 -1.03 10.23
C ALA A 64 -0.66 -1.38 9.44
N SER A 65 -0.82 -2.05 8.30
CA SER A 65 0.29 -2.39 7.40
C SER A 65 1.00 -1.15 6.86
N ARG A 66 0.25 -0.13 6.48
CA ARG A 66 0.76 1.15 5.99
C ARG A 66 1.56 1.89 7.06
N LEU A 67 1.00 2.05 8.24
CA LEU A 67 1.66 2.73 9.37
C LEU A 67 2.97 2.02 9.76
N ILE A 68 2.94 0.70 9.90
CA ILE A 68 4.13 -0.09 10.24
C ILE A 68 5.22 0.03 9.18
N TYR A 69 4.83 0.04 7.89
CA TYR A 69 5.79 0.22 6.82
C TYR A 69 6.45 1.60 6.87
N VAL A 70 5.64 2.67 6.98
CA VAL A 70 6.14 4.04 7.04
C VAL A 70 7.03 4.25 8.27
N ALA A 71 6.62 3.75 9.44
CA ALA A 71 7.41 3.81 10.66
C ALA A 71 8.78 3.10 10.49
N ARG A 72 8.82 1.96 9.80
CA ARG A 72 10.07 1.25 9.50
C ARG A 72 10.99 2.05 8.58
N VAL A 73 10.44 2.68 7.54
CA VAL A 73 11.22 3.53 6.63
C VAL A 73 11.73 4.77 7.36
N ALA A 74 10.89 5.40 8.18
CA ALA A 74 11.24 6.58 8.97
C ALA A 74 12.37 6.29 9.98
N ARG A 75 12.38 5.12 10.61
CA ARG A 75 13.52 4.73 11.48
C ARG A 75 14.84 4.61 10.72
N ARG A 76 14.78 4.16 9.47
CA ARG A 76 15.98 4.07 8.62
C ARG A 76 16.41 5.45 8.11
N PHE A 77 15.45 6.35 7.90
CA PHE A 77 15.66 7.70 7.36
C PHE A 77 14.94 8.73 8.26
N PRO A 78 15.58 9.14 9.38
CA PRO A 78 14.92 9.98 10.41
C PRO A 78 14.40 11.33 9.91
N ALA A 79 14.93 11.86 8.81
CA ALA A 79 14.45 13.10 8.18
C ALA A 79 12.98 13.03 7.70
N ILE A 80 12.40 11.83 7.61
CA ILE A 80 11.01 11.63 7.19
C ILE A 80 10.02 12.12 8.25
N LEU A 81 10.28 11.89 9.55
CA LEU A 81 9.36 12.29 10.63
C LEU A 81 9.12 13.79 10.67
N PRO A 82 10.16 14.65 10.75
CA PRO A 82 9.94 16.09 10.70
C PRO A 82 9.32 16.54 9.37
N ALA A 83 9.64 15.91 8.25
CA ALA A 83 9.02 16.26 6.97
C ALA A 83 7.52 15.95 6.93
N ILE A 84 7.05 14.89 7.62
CA ILE A 84 5.63 14.61 7.80
C ILE A 84 5.00 15.61 8.76
N ALA A 85 5.62 15.88 9.92
CA ALA A 85 5.10 16.80 10.93
C ALA A 85 4.91 18.22 10.37
N GLU A 86 5.79 18.66 9.48
CA GLU A 86 5.73 19.96 8.81
C GLU A 86 4.84 19.97 7.57
N GLY A 87 4.28 18.83 7.17
CA GLY A 87 3.45 18.70 5.97
C GLY A 87 4.22 18.78 4.65
N ARG A 88 5.54 18.67 4.68
CA ARG A 88 6.38 18.64 3.47
C ARG A 88 6.26 17.30 2.72
N LEU A 89 6.04 16.22 3.45
CA LEU A 89 5.80 14.89 2.90
C LEU A 89 4.50 14.31 3.48
N HIS A 90 3.74 13.62 2.67
CA HIS A 90 2.60 12.82 3.12
C HIS A 90 2.97 11.32 3.19
N MET A 91 2.27 10.53 4.01
CA MET A 91 2.58 9.11 4.21
C MET A 91 2.63 8.31 2.89
N THR A 92 1.76 8.64 1.92
CA THR A 92 1.77 7.99 0.60
C THR A 92 3.07 8.26 -0.17
N ALA A 93 3.67 9.45 0.01
CA ALA A 93 4.99 9.74 -0.56
C ALA A 93 6.04 8.76 -0.02
N VAL A 94 6.05 8.53 1.28
CA VAL A 94 6.99 7.60 1.93
C VAL A 94 6.76 6.16 1.47
N LEU A 95 5.49 5.74 1.27
CA LEU A 95 5.17 4.43 0.72
C LEU A 95 5.75 4.23 -0.68
N LEU A 96 5.65 5.24 -1.53
CA LEU A 96 6.15 5.18 -2.91
C LEU A 96 7.67 5.26 -2.99
N LEU A 97 8.27 6.14 -2.19
CA LEU A 97 9.72 6.38 -2.20
C LEU A 97 10.50 5.28 -1.46
N GLY A 98 9.92 4.69 -0.42
CA GLY A 98 10.60 3.76 0.48
C GLY A 98 11.39 2.63 -0.20
N PRO A 99 10.86 1.98 -1.27
CA PRO A 99 11.60 0.96 -2.01
C PRO A 99 12.84 1.48 -2.76
N HIS A 100 12.90 2.80 -3.01
CA HIS A 100 13.94 3.46 -3.80
C HIS A 100 14.96 4.23 -2.94
N LEU A 101 14.69 4.37 -1.63
CA LEU A 101 15.57 5.09 -0.72
C LEU A 101 16.80 4.27 -0.38
N THR A 102 17.97 4.87 -0.58
CA THR A 102 19.27 4.39 -0.11
C THR A 102 19.93 5.46 0.75
N PRO A 103 20.93 5.13 1.59
CA PRO A 103 21.65 6.15 2.36
C PRO A 103 22.22 7.28 1.49
N GLU A 104 22.64 6.94 0.28
CA GLU A 104 23.31 7.87 -0.65
C GLU A 104 22.32 8.83 -1.35
N ASN A 105 21.07 8.38 -1.56
CA ASN A 105 20.10 9.15 -2.34
C ASN A 105 18.97 9.75 -1.50
N ALA A 106 18.85 9.37 -0.22
CA ALA A 106 17.69 9.70 0.60
C ALA A 106 17.45 11.21 0.71
N GLU A 107 18.48 11.98 1.00
CA GLU A 107 18.37 13.43 1.14
C GLU A 107 17.85 14.09 -0.14
N HIS A 108 18.47 13.76 -1.27
CA HIS A 108 18.08 14.30 -2.57
C HIS A 108 16.67 13.87 -2.99
N LEU A 109 16.31 12.60 -2.73
CA LEU A 109 15.02 12.07 -3.13
C LEU A 109 13.88 12.62 -2.27
N LEU A 110 14.09 12.73 -0.95
CA LEU A 110 13.12 13.33 -0.03
C LEU A 110 12.93 14.82 -0.30
N SER A 111 14.03 15.57 -0.55
CA SER A 111 13.97 16.99 -0.94
C SER A 111 13.18 17.16 -2.25
N ALA A 112 13.48 16.35 -3.27
CA ALA A 112 12.78 16.41 -4.55
C ALA A 112 11.29 16.05 -4.46
N ALA A 113 10.87 15.30 -3.44
CA ALA A 113 9.49 14.89 -3.21
C ALA A 113 8.69 15.87 -2.34
N THR A 114 9.32 16.92 -1.80
CA THR A 114 8.69 17.92 -0.94
C THR A 114 7.53 18.61 -1.66
N HIS A 115 6.35 18.66 -0.99
CA HIS A 115 5.10 19.24 -1.48
C HIS A 115 4.58 18.67 -2.82
N LYS A 116 5.06 17.50 -3.24
CA LYS A 116 4.59 16.84 -4.45
C LYS A 116 3.36 15.98 -4.19
N THR A 117 2.48 15.94 -5.19
CA THR A 117 1.34 15.03 -5.25
C THR A 117 1.80 13.59 -5.47
N LYS A 118 0.90 12.63 -5.28
CA LYS A 118 1.16 11.23 -5.55
C LYS A 118 1.64 11.00 -7.00
N GLU A 119 0.97 11.63 -7.94
CA GLU A 119 1.26 11.54 -9.38
C GLU A 119 2.64 12.09 -9.73
N GLU A 120 2.99 13.25 -9.18
CA GLU A 120 4.31 13.87 -9.38
C GLU A 120 5.44 13.02 -8.77
N ILE A 121 5.18 12.35 -7.64
CA ILE A 121 6.14 11.42 -7.04
C ILE A 121 6.32 10.18 -7.91
N GLN A 122 5.24 9.64 -8.48
CA GLN A 122 5.33 8.52 -9.42
C GLN A 122 6.13 8.89 -10.66
N GLN A 123 5.94 10.09 -11.20
CA GLN A 123 6.73 10.62 -12.32
C GLN A 123 8.21 10.78 -11.93
N LEU A 124 8.49 11.32 -10.73
CA LEU A 124 9.84 11.46 -10.20
C LEU A 124 10.55 10.10 -10.11
N ILE A 125 9.84 9.08 -9.63
CA ILE A 125 10.37 7.72 -9.52
C ILE A 125 10.61 7.15 -10.92
N ALA A 126 9.66 7.27 -11.84
CA ALA A 126 9.79 6.76 -13.20
C ALA A 126 10.97 7.40 -13.95
N ALA A 127 11.19 8.71 -13.75
CA ALA A 127 12.31 9.42 -14.36
C ALA A 127 13.68 9.02 -13.80
N ARG A 128 13.76 8.71 -12.49
CA ARG A 128 15.02 8.36 -11.82
C ARG A 128 15.34 6.88 -11.81
N PHE A 129 14.32 6.04 -11.85
CA PHE A 129 14.42 4.59 -11.79
C PHE A 129 13.60 3.97 -12.92
N PRO A 130 14.01 4.19 -14.19
CA PRO A 130 13.31 3.62 -15.32
C PRO A 130 13.30 2.10 -15.18
N ARG A 131 12.12 1.49 -15.24
CA ARG A 131 12.01 0.04 -15.34
C ARG A 131 12.58 -0.35 -16.70
N PRO A 132 13.50 -1.32 -16.80
CA PRO A 132 13.86 -1.87 -18.09
C PRO A 132 12.58 -2.38 -18.73
N ASP A 133 12.33 -1.95 -19.99
CA ASP A 133 11.22 -2.45 -20.79
C ASP A 133 11.33 -3.98 -20.83
N LEU A 134 10.44 -4.64 -20.11
CA LEU A 134 10.25 -6.07 -20.31
C LEU A 134 9.72 -6.19 -21.73
N PRO A 135 10.45 -6.85 -22.65
CA PRO A 135 9.93 -7.07 -23.99
C PRO A 135 8.56 -7.71 -23.85
N SER A 136 7.54 -7.11 -24.47
CA SER A 136 6.20 -7.68 -24.53
C SER A 136 6.35 -9.08 -25.10
N ARG A 137 6.40 -10.08 -24.22
CA ARG A 137 6.26 -11.47 -24.62
C ARG A 137 4.79 -11.69 -24.97
N VAL A 138 4.41 -11.22 -26.13
CA VAL A 138 3.31 -11.80 -26.86
C VAL A 138 3.83 -13.16 -27.31
N ALA A 139 3.81 -14.14 -26.42
CA ALA A 139 3.94 -15.53 -26.83
C ALA A 139 2.69 -15.80 -27.66
N ALA A 140 2.87 -15.95 -28.97
CA ALA A 140 1.83 -16.49 -29.82
C ALA A 140 1.39 -17.79 -29.16
N ILE A 141 0.12 -17.86 -28.75
CA ILE A 141 -0.49 -19.10 -28.27
C ILE A 141 -0.38 -20.06 -29.46
N PRO A 142 0.38 -21.17 -29.34
CA PRO A 142 0.41 -22.13 -30.44
C PRO A 142 -1.02 -22.54 -30.69
N PRO A 143 -1.44 -22.68 -32.01
CA PRO A 143 -2.78 -23.10 -32.31
C PRO A 143 -3.00 -24.43 -31.60
N SER A 144 -3.96 -24.46 -30.68
CA SER A 144 -4.39 -25.68 -29.99
C SER A 144 -4.67 -26.70 -31.06
N LEU A 145 -3.94 -27.81 -31.01
CA LEU A 145 -4.26 -28.99 -31.82
C LEU A 145 -5.74 -29.27 -31.64
N ALA A 146 -6.50 -29.00 -32.69
CA ALA A 146 -7.91 -29.30 -32.72
C ALA A 146 -8.07 -30.78 -32.37
N GLY A 147 -8.60 -31.05 -31.18
CA GLY A 147 -8.98 -32.38 -30.82
C GLY A 147 -10.04 -32.90 -31.77
N PRO A 148 -10.10 -34.22 -32.02
CA PRO A 148 -10.99 -34.78 -33.01
C PRO A 148 -12.45 -34.46 -32.67
N ASP A 149 -13.15 -34.02 -33.73
CA ASP A 149 -14.55 -33.67 -33.78
C ASP A 149 -15.42 -34.78 -33.16
N ARG A 150 -15.97 -34.52 -31.98
CA ARG A 150 -16.96 -35.43 -31.35
C ARG A 150 -18.34 -35.08 -31.90
N ASN A 151 -18.55 -35.33 -33.18
CA ASN A 151 -19.88 -35.35 -33.78
C ASN A 151 -20.25 -36.76 -34.22
N GLY A 152 -20.27 -37.66 -33.23
CA GLY A 152 -20.81 -38.99 -33.42
C GLY A 152 -22.34 -38.97 -33.28
N LYS A 153 -23.01 -38.92 -34.42
CA LYS A 153 -24.45 -39.15 -34.52
C LYS A 153 -24.80 -40.50 -33.88
N HIS A 154 -25.62 -40.45 -32.86
CA HIS A 154 -26.32 -41.61 -32.32
C HIS A 154 -27.37 -42.05 -33.37
N ALA A 155 -27.04 -43.07 -34.18
CA ALA A 155 -28.00 -43.81 -34.93
C ALA A 155 -28.64 -44.84 -33.97
N LEU A 156 -29.94 -44.67 -33.77
CA LEU A 156 -30.79 -45.62 -33.13
C LEU A 156 -30.91 -46.85 -34.07
N ASP A 157 -30.43 -48.00 -33.65
CA ASP A 157 -30.83 -49.25 -34.28
C ASP A 157 -31.62 -50.05 -33.27
N VAL A 158 -32.93 -50.12 -33.56
CA VAL A 158 -33.92 -50.95 -32.93
C VAL A 158 -34.03 -52.21 -33.77
N LYS A 159 -33.57 -53.34 -33.26
CA LYS A 159 -34.10 -54.63 -33.69
C LYS A 159 -34.06 -55.68 -32.60
N SER A 160 -35.25 -55.88 -32.07
CA SER A 160 -36.01 -57.15 -31.86
C SER A 160 -35.24 -58.45 -31.95
N LYS A 161 -35.43 -59.29 -31.00
CA LYS A 161 -36.07 -60.60 -31.03
C LYS A 161 -35.53 -61.51 -29.95
N GLN A 162 -36.45 -61.88 -29.12
CA GLN A 162 -37.02 -63.26 -29.00
C GLN A 162 -36.12 -64.27 -28.23
N VAL A 163 -36.59 -64.72 -27.11
CA VAL A 163 -37.49 -65.89 -26.81
C VAL A 163 -36.73 -67.14 -26.32
N ILE A 164 -37.30 -67.75 -25.24
CA ILE A 164 -37.27 -69.21 -24.83
C ILE A 164 -36.16 -69.60 -23.83
N HIS A 165 -36.40 -69.93 -22.65
CA HIS A 165 -37.12 -70.92 -21.89
C HIS A 165 -37.08 -70.59 -20.43
#